data_81e8ad18423845a683cf842a08690b10
#
_entry.id   81e8ad18423845a683cf842a08690b10
#
_cell.length_a   1.000
_cell.length_b   1.000
_cell.length_c   1.000
_cell.angle_alpha   90.00
_cell.angle_beta   90.00
_cell.angle_gamma   90.00
#
_symmetry.space_group_name_H-M   'P 1'
#
loop_
_entity.id
_entity.type
_entity.pdbx_description
1 polymer ?
#
loop_
_entity_poly.entity_id
_entity_poly.type
_entity_poly.pdbx_seq_one_letter_code
_entity_poly.pdbx_strand_id
1 'polypeptide(L)'
;MKFGLNVSKKFILPRAIAFIVRDQLLNEEKGCTRFFSKIVTDRVGVNIIDDTKTLLWNKLKGIEEWINVHCKIETVEEILNCEINNKDGRLLKTEMESVLLVTQRGMLLLSEDWSFGKRFMNVIPTLSTFNWLSLIGHDKVAAWGQFMLDCGNVGYPMTSNYIRDQYDLMAKSEPNSFAICMENIRYNVMVWESVVDAARVLVSGIIKPAKVMGATNMLAILFSCLDKERSLMIIQREKLMPITSIWYQYLIDALKISHPLLFPESSN
;
A
#
# COMPACT_ATOMS: atom_id res chain seq x y z
N MET A 1 -0.90 -2.64 16.63
CA MET A 1 -0.97 -1.16 16.71
C MET A 1 -2.39 -0.77 17.10
N LYS A 2 -2.60 -0.13 18.25
CA LYS A 2 -3.94 0.29 18.68
C LYS A 2 -4.15 1.72 18.19
N PHE A 3 -4.89 1.91 17.10
CA PHE A 3 -5.20 3.23 16.57
C PHE A 3 -6.27 3.98 17.38
N GLY A 4 -6.75 3.42 18.49
CA GLY A 4 -7.66 4.10 19.42
C GLY A 4 -9.04 4.46 18.85
N LEU A 5 -9.45 3.81 17.76
CA LEU A 5 -10.78 3.99 17.20
C LEU A 5 -11.82 3.34 18.14
N ASN A 6 -12.59 4.17 18.82
CA ASN A 6 -13.72 3.70 19.59
C ASN A 6 -14.92 3.50 18.66
N VAL A 7 -14.98 2.35 18.00
CA VAL A 7 -16.04 1.99 17.04
C VAL A 7 -16.84 0.83 17.61
N SER A 8 -17.81 1.13 18.44
CA SER A 8 -18.73 0.11 18.93
C SER A 8 -19.68 -0.35 17.81
N LYS A 9 -19.49 -1.57 17.28
CA LYS A 9 -20.38 -2.29 16.35
C LYS A 9 -20.92 -1.47 15.15
N LYS A 10 -20.12 -0.52 14.64
CA LYS A 10 -20.49 0.32 13.49
C LYS A 10 -20.15 -0.30 12.14
N PHE A 11 -19.32 -1.36 12.16
CA PHE A 11 -18.92 -2.05 10.94
C PHE A 11 -19.76 -3.30 10.73
N ILE A 12 -20.18 -3.53 9.49
CA ILE A 12 -20.70 -4.81 9.03
C ILE A 12 -19.57 -5.52 8.30
N LEU A 13 -19.30 -6.75 8.72
CA LEU A 13 -18.30 -7.61 8.07
C LEU A 13 -19.02 -8.71 7.32
N PRO A 14 -18.74 -8.91 6.02
CA PRO A 14 -19.23 -10.06 5.28
C PRO A 14 -18.85 -11.38 5.97
N ARG A 15 -19.79 -12.32 6.05
CA ARG A 15 -19.60 -13.61 6.71
C ARG A 15 -18.44 -14.39 6.07
N ALA A 16 -18.27 -14.29 4.76
CA ALA A 16 -17.18 -14.98 4.05
C ALA A 16 -15.80 -14.49 4.52
N ILE A 17 -15.63 -13.19 4.80
CA ILE A 17 -14.37 -12.64 5.36
C ILE A 17 -14.12 -13.15 6.77
N ALA A 18 -15.14 -13.12 7.64
CA ALA A 18 -15.02 -13.64 9.00
C ALA A 18 -14.66 -15.14 9.01
N PHE A 19 -15.20 -15.90 8.06
CA PHE A 19 -14.89 -17.32 7.90
C PHE A 19 -13.44 -17.55 7.47
N ILE A 20 -12.90 -16.74 6.55
CA ILE A 20 -11.49 -16.84 6.12
C ILE A 20 -10.54 -16.60 7.30
N VAL A 21 -10.79 -15.58 8.12
CA VAL A 21 -9.96 -15.29 9.31
C VAL A 21 -9.99 -16.46 10.28
N ARG A 22 -11.16 -17.02 10.55
CA ARG A 22 -11.33 -18.16 11.44
C ARG A 22 -10.68 -19.45 10.89
N ASP A 23 -10.80 -19.71 9.59
CA ASP A 23 -10.18 -20.86 8.93
C ASP A 23 -8.64 -20.77 8.98
N GLN A 24 -8.08 -19.58 8.73
CA GLN A 24 -6.64 -19.34 8.88
C GLN A 24 -6.18 -19.55 10.32
N LEU A 25 -6.91 -19.04 11.32
CA LEU A 25 -6.59 -19.22 12.73
C LEU A 25 -6.56 -20.71 13.10
N LEU A 26 -7.56 -21.48 12.68
CA LEU A 26 -7.62 -22.93 12.93
C LEU A 26 -6.48 -23.69 12.23
N ASN A 27 -6.06 -23.26 11.05
CA ASN A 27 -4.94 -23.88 10.32
C ASN A 27 -3.61 -23.59 11.02
N GLU A 28 -3.40 -22.38 11.51
CA GLU A 28 -2.20 -22.02 12.29
C GLU A 28 -2.18 -22.77 13.63
N GLU A 29 -3.30 -22.89 14.32
CA GLU A 29 -3.41 -23.66 15.57
C GLU A 29 -3.05 -25.13 15.34
N LYS A 30 -3.56 -25.76 14.29
CA LYS A 30 -3.18 -27.13 13.91
C LYS A 30 -1.71 -27.27 13.55
N GLY A 31 -1.14 -26.25 12.87
CA GLY A 31 0.28 -26.18 12.55
C GLY A 31 1.15 -26.16 13.81
N CYS A 32 0.82 -25.32 14.76
CA CYS A 32 1.49 -25.24 16.06
C CYS A 32 1.39 -26.57 16.84
N THR A 33 0.21 -27.15 16.92
CA THR A 33 -0.02 -28.42 17.65
C THR A 33 0.80 -29.58 17.04
N ARG A 34 0.87 -29.66 15.72
CA ARG A 34 1.69 -30.70 15.03
C ARG A 34 3.18 -30.53 15.31
N PHE A 35 3.66 -29.29 15.38
CA PHE A 35 5.05 -29.01 15.70
C PHE A 35 5.40 -29.43 17.14
N PHE A 36 4.56 -29.09 18.12
CA PHE A 36 4.77 -29.52 19.51
C PHE A 36 4.72 -31.03 19.68
N SER A 37 3.81 -31.74 19.02
CA SER A 37 3.72 -33.20 19.10
C SER A 37 4.96 -33.90 18.49
N LYS A 38 5.56 -33.32 17.47
CA LYS A 38 6.77 -33.86 16.82
C LYS A 38 8.04 -33.67 17.68
N ILE A 39 8.14 -32.58 18.42
CA ILE A 39 9.25 -32.30 19.34
C ILE A 39 9.20 -33.20 20.57
N VAL A 40 8.02 -33.52 21.07
CA VAL A 40 7.85 -34.40 22.24
C VAL A 40 8.18 -35.86 21.95
N THR A 41 8.05 -36.29 20.69
CA THR A 41 8.36 -37.67 20.26
C THR A 41 9.82 -37.91 19.89
N ASP A 42 10.53 -36.89 19.43
CA ASP A 42 11.96 -36.97 19.13
C ASP A 42 12.76 -36.58 20.38
N ARG A 43 13.43 -37.55 21.02
CA ARG A 43 14.23 -37.43 22.25
C ARG A 43 15.45 -36.49 22.18
N VAL A 44 15.50 -35.58 21.25
CA VAL A 44 16.57 -34.57 21.13
C VAL A 44 16.01 -33.24 21.60
N GLY A 45 16.36 -32.85 22.82
CA GLY A 45 15.86 -31.68 23.52
C GLY A 45 16.36 -30.33 22.96
N VAL A 46 15.94 -29.98 21.74
CA VAL A 46 16.05 -28.61 21.23
C VAL A 46 14.64 -28.11 21.01
N ASN A 47 14.13 -27.35 21.96
CA ASN A 47 12.91 -26.55 21.79
C ASN A 47 13.17 -25.41 20.83
N ILE A 48 13.09 -25.64 19.54
CA ILE A 48 12.99 -24.58 18.54
C ILE A 48 11.53 -24.16 18.53
N ILE A 49 11.18 -23.18 19.36
CA ILE A 49 9.91 -22.47 19.26
C ILE A 49 10.03 -21.63 18.00
N ASP A 50 9.20 -21.91 16.99
CA ASP A 50 9.08 -21.04 15.84
C ASP A 50 8.28 -19.80 16.27
N ASP A 51 9.00 -18.80 16.77
CA ASP A 51 8.41 -17.54 17.26
C ASP A 51 7.57 -16.83 16.17
N THR A 52 7.87 -17.07 14.90
CA THR A 52 7.11 -16.49 13.79
C THR A 52 5.69 -17.04 13.70
N LYS A 53 5.50 -18.35 13.91
CA LYS A 53 4.16 -18.98 13.92
C LYS A 53 3.33 -18.56 15.12
N THR A 54 3.95 -18.48 16.28
CA THR A 54 3.30 -17.98 17.50
C THR A 54 2.88 -16.52 17.34
N LEU A 55 3.72 -15.71 16.69
CA LEU A 55 3.42 -14.31 16.42
C LEU A 55 2.23 -14.16 15.44
N LEU A 56 2.20 -14.97 14.38
CA LEU A 56 1.10 -14.97 13.41
C LEU A 56 -0.22 -15.41 14.07
N TRP A 57 -0.20 -16.48 14.86
CA TRP A 57 -1.35 -16.95 15.60
C TRP A 57 -1.90 -15.87 16.55
N ASN A 58 -1.03 -15.22 17.33
CA ASN A 58 -1.42 -14.14 18.22
C ASN A 58 -2.05 -12.94 17.47
N LYS A 59 -1.52 -12.61 16.29
CA LYS A 59 -2.09 -11.57 15.43
C LYS A 59 -3.48 -11.95 14.93
N LEU A 60 -3.65 -13.15 14.41
CA LEU A 60 -4.94 -13.65 13.91
C LEU A 60 -5.99 -13.72 15.01
N LYS A 61 -5.61 -14.20 16.21
CA LYS A 61 -6.48 -14.20 17.38
C LYS A 61 -6.91 -12.78 17.78
N GLY A 62 -5.98 -11.85 17.81
CA GLY A 62 -6.30 -10.44 18.07
C GLY A 62 -7.26 -9.85 17.03
N ILE A 63 -7.15 -10.24 15.76
CA ILE A 63 -8.08 -9.84 14.69
C ILE A 63 -9.46 -10.45 14.94
N GLU A 64 -9.55 -11.74 15.26
CA GLU A 64 -10.83 -12.41 15.56
C GLU A 64 -11.53 -11.76 16.75
N GLU A 65 -10.80 -11.49 17.83
CA GLU A 65 -11.33 -10.81 19.03
C GLU A 65 -11.85 -9.41 18.67
N TRP A 66 -11.09 -8.65 17.86
CA TRP A 66 -11.51 -7.33 17.39
C TRP A 66 -12.79 -7.40 16.56
N ILE A 67 -12.87 -8.35 15.63
CA ILE A 67 -14.07 -8.59 14.81
C ILE A 67 -15.29 -8.86 15.71
N ASN A 68 -15.14 -9.76 16.67
CA ASN A 68 -16.24 -10.15 17.57
C ASN A 68 -16.76 -8.98 18.42
N VAL A 69 -15.88 -8.04 18.79
CA VAL A 69 -16.24 -6.86 19.60
C VAL A 69 -16.83 -5.75 18.76
N HIS A 70 -16.26 -5.49 17.57
CA HIS A 70 -16.52 -4.25 16.83
C HIS A 70 -17.35 -4.43 15.55
N CYS A 71 -17.46 -5.66 15.03
CA CYS A 71 -18.19 -5.92 13.81
C CYS A 71 -19.48 -6.69 14.05
N LYS A 72 -20.50 -6.40 13.25
CA LYS A 72 -21.66 -7.25 13.07
C LYS A 72 -21.40 -8.13 11.84
N ILE A 73 -21.40 -9.44 12.01
CA ILE A 73 -21.21 -10.37 10.90
C ILE A 73 -22.56 -10.59 10.24
N GLU A 74 -22.65 -10.27 8.95
CA GLU A 74 -23.87 -10.45 8.15
C GLU A 74 -23.55 -11.23 6.86
N THR A 75 -24.57 -11.80 6.27
CA THR A 75 -24.54 -12.47 4.96
C THR A 75 -25.78 -12.13 4.18
N VAL A 76 -25.76 -12.37 2.88
CA VAL A 76 -26.92 -12.26 1.99
C VAL A 76 -27.37 -13.66 1.59
N GLU A 77 -28.69 -13.86 1.50
CA GLU A 77 -29.26 -15.19 1.22
C GLU A 77 -28.85 -15.72 -0.14
N GLU A 78 -28.70 -14.86 -1.13
CA GLU A 78 -28.27 -15.18 -2.49
C GLU A 78 -26.90 -15.87 -2.54
N ILE A 79 -26.03 -15.57 -1.55
CA ILE A 79 -24.67 -16.13 -1.46
C ILE A 79 -24.67 -17.48 -0.72
N LEU A 80 -25.61 -17.73 0.17
CA LEU A 80 -25.67 -18.98 0.94
C LEU A 80 -25.82 -20.21 0.04
N ASN A 81 -26.52 -20.08 -1.06
CA ASN A 81 -26.81 -21.16 -2.01
C ASN A 81 -25.75 -21.34 -3.11
N CYS A 82 -24.71 -20.51 -3.12
CA CYS A 82 -23.61 -20.64 -4.09
C CYS A 82 -22.58 -21.67 -3.61
N GLU A 83 -22.59 -22.87 -4.20
CA GLU A 83 -21.52 -23.85 -4.02
C GLU A 83 -20.32 -23.46 -4.86
N ILE A 84 -19.25 -23.02 -4.21
CA ILE A 84 -17.99 -22.65 -4.87
C ILE A 84 -16.88 -23.50 -4.25
N ASN A 85 -16.42 -24.49 -4.99
CA ASN A 85 -15.52 -25.54 -4.50
C ASN A 85 -14.03 -25.28 -4.72
N ASN A 86 -13.62 -24.17 -5.37
CA ASN A 86 -12.23 -23.86 -5.61
C ASN A 86 -11.76 -22.57 -4.88
N LYS A 87 -10.43 -22.37 -4.78
CA LYS A 87 -9.84 -21.23 -4.09
C LYS A 87 -10.23 -19.89 -4.72
N ASP A 88 -10.24 -19.83 -6.05
CA ASP A 88 -10.60 -18.62 -6.80
C ASP A 88 -12.07 -18.27 -6.61
N GLY A 89 -12.94 -19.28 -6.55
CA GLY A 89 -14.34 -19.11 -6.25
C GLY A 89 -14.63 -18.60 -4.85
N ARG A 90 -13.80 -18.93 -3.85
CA ARG A 90 -13.94 -18.38 -2.47
C ARG A 90 -13.68 -16.89 -2.45
N LEU A 91 -12.65 -16.41 -3.16
CA LEU A 91 -12.36 -14.99 -3.31
C LEU A 91 -13.50 -14.26 -3.99
N LEU A 92 -13.98 -14.79 -5.12
CA LEU A 92 -15.12 -14.24 -5.84
C LEU A 92 -16.38 -14.17 -4.96
N LYS A 93 -16.65 -15.21 -4.18
CA LYS A 93 -17.76 -15.23 -3.22
C LYS A 93 -17.65 -14.09 -2.20
N THR A 94 -16.45 -13.84 -1.67
CA THR A 94 -16.19 -12.78 -0.70
C THR A 94 -16.43 -11.40 -1.30
N GLU A 95 -15.97 -11.18 -2.53
CA GLU A 95 -16.18 -9.94 -3.25
C GLU A 95 -17.67 -9.71 -3.52
N MET A 96 -18.37 -10.73 -4.05
CA MET A 96 -19.80 -10.65 -4.34
C MET A 96 -20.64 -10.40 -3.08
N GLU A 97 -20.34 -11.07 -1.97
CA GLU A 97 -21.03 -10.85 -0.70
C GLU A 97 -20.85 -9.42 -0.22
N SER A 98 -19.64 -8.87 -0.34
CA SER A 98 -19.35 -7.49 0.03
C SER A 98 -20.14 -6.49 -0.81
N VAL A 99 -20.17 -6.67 -2.12
CA VAL A 99 -20.92 -5.81 -3.06
C VAL A 99 -22.44 -5.87 -2.77
N LEU A 100 -22.98 -7.07 -2.60
CA LEU A 100 -24.41 -7.26 -2.34
C LEU A 100 -24.83 -6.65 -1.00
N LEU A 101 -24.05 -6.85 0.07
CA LEU A 101 -24.32 -6.24 1.37
C LEU A 101 -24.33 -4.71 1.28
N VAL A 102 -23.33 -4.13 0.62
CA VAL A 102 -23.25 -2.67 0.45
C VAL A 102 -24.46 -2.15 -0.31
N THR A 103 -24.84 -2.82 -1.41
CA THR A 103 -25.96 -2.42 -2.25
C THR A 103 -27.29 -2.55 -1.51
N GLN A 104 -27.54 -3.68 -0.86
CA GLN A 104 -28.81 -3.94 -0.16
C GLN A 104 -29.00 -3.04 1.07
N ARG A 105 -27.89 -2.67 1.73
CA ARG A 105 -27.94 -1.84 2.95
C ARG A 105 -27.75 -0.35 2.69
N GLY A 106 -27.44 0.05 1.46
CA GLY A 106 -27.14 1.45 1.13
C GLY A 106 -25.91 1.97 1.90
N MET A 107 -24.85 1.14 2.02
CA MET A 107 -23.68 1.41 2.83
C MET A 107 -22.49 1.84 1.99
N LEU A 108 -21.38 2.19 2.67
CA LEU A 108 -20.11 2.47 2.08
C LEU A 108 -19.18 1.27 2.29
N LEU A 109 -18.46 0.85 1.26
CA LEU A 109 -17.43 -0.17 1.35
C LEU A 109 -16.10 0.44 1.80
N LEU A 110 -15.52 -0.09 2.88
CA LEU A 110 -14.13 0.14 3.22
C LEU A 110 -13.27 -0.99 2.67
N SER A 111 -12.36 -0.69 1.77
CA SER A 111 -11.46 -1.68 1.19
C SER A 111 -10.08 -1.09 0.92
N GLU A 112 -9.05 -1.84 1.32
CA GLU A 112 -7.66 -1.55 0.94
C GLU A 112 -7.27 -2.24 -0.38
N ASP A 113 -8.12 -3.10 -0.93
CA ASP A 113 -7.92 -3.70 -2.24
C ASP A 113 -8.30 -2.71 -3.34
N TRP A 114 -7.28 -2.09 -3.92
CA TRP A 114 -7.42 -1.14 -5.02
C TRP A 114 -8.03 -1.76 -6.27
N SER A 115 -7.68 -3.03 -6.56
CA SER A 115 -8.21 -3.74 -7.73
C SER A 115 -9.70 -3.96 -7.58
N PHE A 116 -10.12 -4.39 -6.40
CA PHE A 116 -11.53 -4.57 -6.06
C PHE A 116 -12.27 -3.23 -6.07
N GLY A 117 -11.75 -2.22 -5.37
CA GLY A 117 -12.34 -0.88 -5.34
C GLY A 117 -12.53 -0.31 -6.74
N LYS A 118 -11.51 -0.38 -7.61
CA LYS A 118 -11.58 0.13 -8.98
C LYS A 118 -12.61 -0.58 -9.86
N ARG A 119 -12.77 -1.90 -9.69
CA ARG A 119 -13.78 -2.68 -10.45
C ARG A 119 -15.20 -2.26 -10.13
N PHE A 120 -15.48 -1.92 -8.88
CA PHE A 120 -16.84 -1.66 -8.40
C PHE A 120 -17.13 -0.19 -8.07
N MET A 121 -16.16 0.73 -8.22
CA MET A 121 -16.30 2.15 -7.86
C MET A 121 -17.48 2.88 -8.56
N ASN A 122 -17.90 2.40 -9.73
CA ASN A 122 -19.04 2.95 -10.46
C ASN A 122 -20.38 2.33 -10.03
N VAL A 123 -20.36 1.28 -9.20
CA VAL A 123 -21.55 0.53 -8.77
C VAL A 123 -21.83 0.79 -7.30
N ILE A 124 -20.79 0.81 -6.48
CA ILE A 124 -20.90 1.00 -5.03
C ILE A 124 -19.89 2.06 -4.55
N PRO A 125 -20.27 2.89 -3.56
CA PRO A 125 -19.35 3.84 -2.95
C PRO A 125 -18.27 3.09 -2.18
N THR A 126 -17.01 3.33 -2.56
CA THR A 126 -15.84 2.65 -1.97
C THR A 126 -14.84 3.68 -1.47
N LEU A 127 -14.30 3.47 -0.28
CA LEU A 127 -13.21 4.25 0.30
C LEU A 127 -12.10 3.33 0.82
N SER A 128 -10.84 3.80 0.77
CA SER A 128 -9.78 3.22 1.57
C SER A 128 -9.90 3.66 3.04
N THR A 129 -9.31 2.90 3.96
CA THR A 129 -9.23 3.31 5.37
C THR A 129 -8.53 4.66 5.52
N PHE A 130 -7.50 4.92 4.70
CA PHE A 130 -6.81 6.20 4.69
C PHE A 130 -7.77 7.36 4.37
N ASN A 131 -8.54 7.24 3.29
CA ASN A 131 -9.49 8.27 2.90
C ASN A 131 -10.59 8.45 3.94
N TRP A 132 -11.08 7.36 4.53
CA TRP A 132 -12.06 7.41 5.60
C TRP A 132 -11.52 8.11 6.84
N LEU A 133 -10.31 7.77 7.29
CA LEU A 133 -9.65 8.42 8.42
C LEU A 133 -9.42 9.92 8.16
N SER A 134 -9.06 10.28 6.91
CA SER A 134 -8.91 11.68 6.50
C SER A 134 -10.22 12.45 6.58
N LEU A 135 -11.32 11.86 6.11
CA LEU A 135 -12.65 12.49 6.14
C LEU A 135 -13.17 12.75 7.55
N ILE A 136 -12.87 11.86 8.50
CA ILE A 136 -13.25 12.07 9.91
C ILE A 136 -12.24 12.90 10.71
N GLY A 137 -11.18 13.40 10.07
CA GLY A 137 -10.15 14.22 10.72
C GLY A 137 -9.35 13.48 11.78
N HIS A 138 -9.11 12.17 11.60
CA HIS A 138 -8.42 11.36 12.60
C HIS A 138 -6.93 11.72 12.67
N ASP A 139 -6.40 11.94 13.87
CA ASP A 139 -5.02 12.39 14.13
C ASP A 139 -3.93 11.42 13.63
N LYS A 140 -4.27 10.13 13.48
CA LYS A 140 -3.32 9.07 13.06
C LYS A 140 -3.39 8.73 11.57
N VAL A 141 -4.02 9.53 10.74
CA VAL A 141 -4.13 9.27 9.31
C VAL A 141 -2.76 9.16 8.63
N ALA A 142 -1.82 10.06 8.98
CA ALA A 142 -0.47 10.02 8.44
C ALA A 142 0.29 8.75 8.87
N ALA A 143 0.16 8.33 10.14
CA ALA A 143 0.77 7.10 10.63
C ALA A 143 0.18 5.85 9.97
N TRP A 144 -1.10 5.85 9.65
CA TRP A 144 -1.73 4.78 8.87
C TRP A 144 -1.19 4.70 7.45
N GLY A 145 -1.12 5.84 6.75
CA GLY A 145 -0.54 5.91 5.40
C GLY A 145 0.90 5.38 5.37
N GLN A 146 1.73 5.82 6.32
CA GLN A 146 3.10 5.34 6.48
C GLN A 146 3.17 3.82 6.73
N PHE A 147 2.35 3.30 7.64
CA PHE A 147 2.26 1.85 7.91
C PHE A 147 1.89 1.05 6.66
N MET A 148 0.96 1.54 5.85
CA MET A 148 0.55 0.86 4.62
C MET A 148 1.68 0.87 3.57
N LEU A 149 2.45 1.96 3.46
CA LEU A 149 3.64 2.02 2.61
C LEU A 149 4.71 1.04 3.07
N ASP A 150 4.97 0.96 4.37
CA ASP A 150 5.95 0.02 4.97
C ASP A 150 5.55 -1.45 4.76
N CYS A 151 4.24 -1.72 4.63
CA CYS A 151 3.72 -3.03 4.24
C CYS A 151 3.80 -3.31 2.74
N GLY A 152 4.38 -2.41 1.93
CA GLY A 152 4.51 -2.56 0.48
C GLY A 152 3.23 -2.25 -0.30
N ASN A 153 2.23 -1.61 0.32
CA ASN A 153 1.04 -1.18 -0.39
C ASN A 153 1.33 0.08 -1.21
N VAL A 154 0.73 0.18 -2.39
CA VAL A 154 0.86 1.32 -3.31
C VAL A 154 -0.37 2.24 -3.23
N GLY A 155 -0.22 3.48 -3.72
CA GLY A 155 -1.35 4.42 -3.80
C GLY A 155 -1.57 5.27 -2.55
N TYR A 156 -0.72 5.14 -1.54
CA TYR A 156 -0.76 5.98 -0.34
C TYR A 156 0.08 7.25 -0.52
N PRO A 157 -0.29 8.36 0.15
CA PRO A 157 0.51 9.59 0.12
C PRO A 157 1.92 9.36 0.66
N MET A 158 2.91 9.86 -0.05
CA MET A 158 4.30 9.86 0.37
C MET A 158 4.76 11.29 0.63
N THR A 159 5.44 11.50 1.75
CA THR A 159 6.13 12.78 2.02
C THR A 159 7.52 12.78 1.38
N SER A 160 8.07 13.95 1.13
CA SER A 160 9.46 14.08 0.64
C SER A 160 10.48 13.47 1.61
N ASN A 161 10.21 13.52 2.92
CA ASN A 161 11.04 12.86 3.93
C ASN A 161 11.02 11.34 3.76
N TYR A 162 9.83 10.74 3.64
CA TYR A 162 9.71 9.30 3.42
C TYR A 162 10.51 8.84 2.19
N ILE A 163 10.36 9.54 1.06
CA ILE A 163 11.08 9.20 -0.18
C ILE A 163 12.60 9.24 0.03
N ARG A 164 13.11 10.25 0.75
CA ARG A 164 14.54 10.37 1.08
C ARG A 164 15.01 9.27 2.01
N ASP A 165 14.22 8.93 3.03
CA ASP A 165 14.55 7.85 3.97
C ASP A 165 14.65 6.50 3.24
N GLN A 166 13.74 6.21 2.28
CA GLN A 166 13.82 5.01 1.44
C GLN A 166 15.08 5.02 0.55
N TYR A 167 15.46 6.17 0.03
CA TYR A 167 16.72 6.30 -0.72
C TYR A 167 17.94 6.05 0.17
N ASP A 168 17.96 6.57 1.38
CA ASP A 168 19.07 6.38 2.33
C ASP A 168 19.15 4.91 2.82
N LEU A 169 18.03 4.21 2.97
CA LEU A 169 17.99 2.77 3.24
C LEU A 169 18.59 1.97 2.08
N MET A 170 18.26 2.30 0.84
CA MET A 170 18.89 1.68 -0.32
C MET A 170 20.41 1.83 -0.30
N ALA A 171 20.90 3.01 0.05
CA ALA A 171 22.33 3.29 0.14
C ALA A 171 23.04 2.48 1.26
N LYS A 172 22.28 1.98 2.24
CA LYS A 172 22.73 1.12 3.36
C LYS A 172 22.54 -0.38 3.10
N SER A 173 22.28 -0.80 1.87
CA SER A 173 22.12 -2.22 1.45
C SER A 173 20.69 -2.79 1.62
N GLU A 174 19.68 -1.95 1.66
CA GLU A 174 18.26 -2.36 1.63
C GLU A 174 17.57 -1.94 0.30
N PRO A 175 17.95 -2.54 -0.85
CA PRO A 175 17.53 -2.08 -2.17
C PRO A 175 16.01 -2.21 -2.41
N ASN A 176 15.34 -3.14 -1.72
CA ASN A 176 13.91 -3.38 -1.91
C ASN A 176 13.03 -2.21 -1.47
N SER A 177 13.43 -1.48 -0.43
CA SER A 177 12.67 -0.34 0.09
C SER A 177 12.53 0.79 -0.94
N PHE A 178 13.64 1.09 -1.66
CA PHE A 178 13.61 2.11 -2.71
C PHE A 178 12.82 1.65 -3.95
N ALA A 179 12.91 0.35 -4.31
CA ALA A 179 12.13 -0.21 -5.41
C ALA A 179 10.61 -0.09 -5.14
N ILE A 180 10.15 -0.37 -3.92
CA ILE A 180 8.76 -0.18 -3.49
C ILE A 180 8.36 1.30 -3.58
N CYS A 181 9.24 2.21 -3.16
CA CYS A 181 9.02 3.65 -3.29
C CYS A 181 8.84 4.06 -4.76
N MET A 182 9.68 3.57 -5.68
CA MET A 182 9.61 3.86 -7.11
C MET A 182 8.32 3.30 -7.73
N GLU A 183 7.91 2.09 -7.38
CA GLU A 183 6.62 1.54 -7.82
C GLU A 183 5.45 2.38 -7.29
N ASN A 184 5.51 2.84 -6.04
CA ASN A 184 4.48 3.70 -5.49
C ASN A 184 4.37 5.04 -6.25
N ILE A 185 5.47 5.62 -6.70
CA ILE A 185 5.46 6.82 -7.56
C ILE A 185 4.70 6.53 -8.87
N ARG A 186 4.89 5.35 -9.48
CA ARG A 186 4.17 4.96 -10.71
C ARG A 186 2.66 4.89 -10.53
N TYR A 187 2.21 4.39 -9.40
CA TYR A 187 0.78 4.20 -9.13
C TYR A 187 0.10 5.41 -8.50
N ASN A 188 0.86 6.35 -7.95
CA ASN A 188 0.33 7.52 -7.27
C ASN A 188 0.98 8.83 -7.77
N VAL A 189 0.55 9.27 -8.93
CA VAL A 189 1.04 10.52 -9.56
C VAL A 189 0.71 11.79 -8.75
N MET A 190 -0.22 11.69 -7.78
CA MET A 190 -0.57 12.83 -6.91
C MET A 190 0.54 13.24 -5.94
N VAL A 191 1.56 12.41 -5.78
CA VAL A 191 2.74 12.70 -4.93
C VAL A 191 3.84 13.47 -5.66
N TRP A 192 3.57 14.02 -6.84
CA TRP A 192 4.58 14.65 -7.68
C TRP A 192 5.36 15.76 -6.96
N GLU A 193 4.71 16.58 -6.12
CA GLU A 193 5.36 17.62 -5.33
C GLU A 193 6.39 17.02 -4.35
N SER A 194 6.01 15.96 -3.64
CA SER A 194 6.91 15.26 -2.72
C SER A 194 8.10 14.63 -3.43
N VAL A 195 7.91 14.10 -4.64
CA VAL A 195 8.99 13.52 -5.46
C VAL A 195 9.97 14.61 -5.91
N VAL A 196 9.46 15.73 -6.41
CA VAL A 196 10.28 16.90 -6.83
C VAL A 196 11.08 17.45 -5.66
N ASP A 197 10.46 17.62 -4.50
CA ASP A 197 11.13 18.10 -3.30
C ASP A 197 12.20 17.13 -2.79
N ALA A 198 11.93 15.83 -2.78
CA ALA A 198 12.90 14.80 -2.40
C ALA A 198 14.11 14.82 -3.34
N ALA A 199 13.86 14.84 -4.66
CA ALA A 199 14.91 14.88 -5.68
C ALA A 199 15.76 16.16 -5.56
N ARG A 200 15.14 17.32 -5.33
CA ARG A 200 15.85 18.60 -5.13
C ARG A 200 16.80 18.54 -3.94
N VAL A 201 16.35 17.96 -2.80
CA VAL A 201 17.20 17.81 -1.62
C VAL A 201 18.34 16.81 -1.85
N LEU A 202 18.12 15.74 -2.60
CA LEU A 202 19.20 14.80 -2.94
C LEU A 202 20.29 15.44 -3.80
N VAL A 203 19.94 16.41 -4.63
CA VAL A 203 20.89 17.13 -5.48
C VAL A 203 21.50 18.36 -4.78
N SER A 204 20.84 18.88 -3.70
CA SER A 204 21.37 20.00 -2.93
C SER A 204 22.57 19.59 -2.07
N GLY A 205 23.56 20.45 -1.95
CA GLY A 205 24.78 20.19 -1.17
C GLY A 205 25.91 19.55 -1.97
N ILE A 206 26.78 18.75 -1.32
CA ILE A 206 27.88 18.07 -2.02
C ILE A 206 27.29 17.01 -2.95
N ILE A 207 27.40 17.27 -4.25
CA ILE A 207 26.84 16.41 -5.30
C ILE A 207 27.63 15.10 -5.35
N LYS A 208 26.98 14.00 -4.97
CA LYS A 208 27.49 12.65 -5.18
C LYS A 208 26.81 12.07 -6.42
N PRO A 209 27.56 11.49 -7.39
CA PRO A 209 26.98 10.93 -8.63
C PRO A 209 25.80 9.96 -8.38
N ALA A 210 25.91 9.11 -7.36
CA ALA A 210 24.83 8.20 -6.99
C ALA A 210 23.53 8.92 -6.59
N LYS A 211 23.61 10.02 -5.83
CA LYS A 211 22.44 10.81 -5.42
C LYS A 211 21.78 11.50 -6.62
N VAL A 212 22.58 12.00 -7.53
CA VAL A 212 22.11 12.61 -8.79
C VAL A 212 21.37 11.60 -9.63
N MET A 213 21.95 10.42 -9.84
CA MET A 213 21.32 9.35 -10.62
C MET A 213 20.00 8.89 -9.95
N GLY A 214 19.96 8.75 -8.64
CA GLY A 214 18.73 8.44 -7.90
C GLY A 214 17.66 9.50 -8.09
N ALA A 215 18.01 10.77 -7.97
CA ALA A 215 17.09 11.89 -8.20
C ALA A 215 16.56 11.93 -9.64
N THR A 216 17.45 11.77 -10.62
CA THR A 216 17.09 11.74 -12.05
C THR A 216 16.14 10.57 -12.34
N ASN A 217 16.40 9.39 -11.81
CA ASN A 217 15.52 8.22 -11.99
C ASN A 217 14.13 8.43 -11.35
N MET A 218 14.05 8.99 -10.16
CA MET A 218 12.76 9.32 -9.53
C MET A 218 11.96 10.29 -10.40
N LEU A 219 12.59 11.34 -10.88
CA LEU A 219 11.96 12.33 -11.76
C LEU A 219 11.55 11.73 -13.11
N ALA A 220 12.38 10.87 -13.70
CA ALA A 220 12.05 10.20 -14.95
C ALA A 220 10.84 9.28 -14.80
N ILE A 221 10.72 8.54 -13.69
CA ILE A 221 9.53 7.72 -13.39
C ILE A 221 8.32 8.62 -13.21
N LEU A 222 8.43 9.71 -12.44
CA LEU A 222 7.34 10.66 -12.29
C LEU A 222 6.85 11.18 -13.64
N PHE A 223 7.75 11.67 -14.48
CA PHE A 223 7.39 12.19 -15.81
C PHE A 223 6.82 11.11 -16.73
N SER A 224 7.28 9.86 -16.64
CA SER A 224 6.70 8.76 -17.42
C SER A 224 5.26 8.41 -17.02
N CYS A 225 4.86 8.74 -15.80
CA CYS A 225 3.49 8.55 -15.30
C CYS A 225 2.56 9.74 -15.57
N LEU A 226 3.13 10.88 -15.91
CA LEU A 226 2.40 12.12 -16.24
C LEU A 226 2.28 12.29 -17.75
N ASP A 227 1.20 12.94 -18.17
CA ASP A 227 1.12 13.42 -19.55
C ASP A 227 2.15 14.54 -19.82
N LYS A 228 2.34 14.82 -21.09
CA LYS A 228 3.29 15.85 -21.55
C LYS A 228 3.01 17.23 -20.92
N GLU A 229 1.75 17.62 -20.83
CA GLU A 229 1.35 18.95 -20.36
C GLU A 229 1.69 19.12 -18.87
N ARG A 230 1.36 18.12 -18.04
CA ARG A 230 1.70 18.14 -16.61
C ARG A 230 3.20 18.09 -16.38
N SER A 231 3.94 17.31 -17.16
CA SER A 231 5.41 17.27 -17.08
C SER A 231 6.02 18.64 -17.39
N LEU A 232 5.56 19.30 -18.44
CA LEU A 232 6.01 20.67 -18.80
C LEU A 232 5.60 21.70 -17.74
N MET A 233 4.43 21.56 -17.13
CA MET A 233 3.98 22.44 -16.04
C MET A 233 4.92 22.35 -14.82
N ILE A 234 5.38 21.15 -14.45
CA ILE A 234 6.38 20.98 -13.38
C ILE A 234 7.68 21.70 -13.74
N ILE A 235 8.19 21.52 -14.97
CA ILE A 235 9.41 22.18 -15.46
C ILE A 235 9.26 23.71 -15.40
N GLN A 236 8.13 24.25 -15.85
CA GLN A 236 7.86 25.68 -15.82
C GLN A 236 7.81 26.23 -14.40
N ARG A 237 7.12 25.53 -13.49
CA ARG A 237 7.06 25.90 -12.07
C ARG A 237 8.44 25.92 -11.44
N GLU A 238 9.23 24.91 -11.67
CA GLU A 238 10.59 24.81 -11.13
C GLU A 238 11.53 25.88 -11.72
N LYS A 239 11.32 26.31 -12.94
CA LYS A 239 12.07 27.41 -13.55
C LYS A 239 11.85 28.77 -12.85
N LEU A 240 10.68 28.96 -12.23
CA LEU A 240 10.33 30.19 -11.49
C LEU A 240 10.91 30.23 -10.09
N MET A 241 11.40 29.08 -9.57
CA MET A 241 12.02 29.03 -8.25
C MET A 241 13.50 29.50 -8.34
N PRO A 242 14.08 30.04 -7.25
CA PRO A 242 15.49 30.42 -7.23
C PRO A 242 16.38 29.16 -7.24
N ILE A 243 16.62 28.65 -8.43
CA ILE A 243 17.21 27.35 -8.67
C ILE A 243 18.61 27.52 -9.27
N THR A 244 19.53 26.65 -8.85
CA THR A 244 20.80 26.51 -9.52
C THR A 244 20.58 25.98 -10.95
N SER A 245 21.33 26.49 -11.93
CA SER A 245 21.30 26.00 -13.31
C SER A 245 21.45 24.47 -13.42
N ILE A 246 22.18 23.88 -12.48
CA ILE A 246 22.41 22.44 -12.37
C ILE A 246 21.11 21.67 -12.08
N TRP A 247 20.28 22.11 -11.13
CA TRP A 247 18.99 21.46 -10.83
C TRP A 247 18.08 21.41 -12.06
N TYR A 248 17.98 22.53 -12.77
CA TYR A 248 17.15 22.61 -13.97
C TYR A 248 17.64 21.65 -15.06
N GLN A 249 18.96 21.46 -15.20
CA GLN A 249 19.51 20.48 -16.12
C GLN A 249 19.08 19.05 -15.79
N TYR A 250 19.06 18.65 -14.52
CA TYR A 250 18.59 17.33 -14.11
C TYR A 250 17.12 17.10 -14.41
N LEU A 251 16.27 18.13 -14.24
CA LEU A 251 14.86 18.06 -14.63
C LEU A 251 14.73 17.83 -16.14
N ILE A 252 15.46 18.56 -16.95
CA ILE A 252 15.46 18.40 -18.41
C ILE A 252 15.98 17.02 -18.81
N ASP A 253 17.04 16.53 -18.20
CA ASP A 253 17.58 15.20 -18.50
C ASP A 253 16.58 14.08 -18.12
N ALA A 254 15.91 14.20 -17.00
CA ALA A 254 14.85 13.27 -16.62
C ALA A 254 13.65 13.31 -17.60
N LEU A 255 13.28 14.50 -18.07
CA LEU A 255 12.24 14.68 -19.07
C LEU A 255 12.62 14.09 -20.44
N LYS A 256 13.88 14.21 -20.86
CA LYS A 256 14.40 13.58 -22.08
C LYS A 256 14.31 12.06 -22.02
N ILE A 257 14.63 11.48 -20.87
CA ILE A 257 14.52 10.03 -20.66
C ILE A 257 13.07 9.56 -20.77
N SER A 258 12.13 10.28 -20.17
CA SER A 258 10.72 9.89 -20.10
C SER A 258 9.93 10.24 -21.37
N HIS A 259 10.27 11.33 -22.03
CA HIS A 259 9.59 11.84 -23.22
C HIS A 259 10.59 12.20 -24.35
N PRO A 260 11.29 11.21 -24.92
CA PRO A 260 12.34 11.47 -25.92
C PRO A 260 11.83 12.21 -27.17
N LEU A 261 10.57 12.03 -27.53
CA LEU A 261 9.97 12.72 -28.68
C LEU A 261 9.82 14.23 -28.50
N LEU A 262 9.95 14.76 -27.27
CA LEU A 262 9.98 16.21 -27.04
C LEU A 262 11.31 16.86 -27.41
N PHE A 263 12.34 16.06 -27.56
CA PHE A 263 13.70 16.47 -27.83
C PHE A 263 14.24 15.67 -29.03
N PRO A 264 13.70 15.88 -30.23
CA PRO A 264 14.25 15.21 -31.41
C PRO A 264 15.73 15.51 -31.47
N GLU A 265 16.56 14.45 -31.56
CA GLU A 265 17.98 14.63 -31.82
C GLU A 265 18.10 15.50 -33.05
N SER A 266 18.75 16.63 -32.91
CA SER A 266 19.16 17.44 -34.07
C SER A 266 20.05 16.53 -34.92
N SER A 267 19.48 16.01 -36.01
CA SER A 267 20.25 15.30 -37.04
C SER A 267 21.44 16.15 -37.44
N ASN A 268 22.60 15.77 -36.87
CA ASN A 268 23.88 16.26 -37.37
C ASN A 268 24.19 15.60 -38.71
#